data_bc36f102b7d828cdbe74cd13f49c6282
#
_entry.id   bc36f102b7d828cdbe74cd13f49c6282
#
_cell.length_a   1.000
_cell.length_b   1.000
_cell.length_c   1.000
_cell.angle_alpha   90.00
_cell.angle_beta   90.00
_cell.angle_gamma   90.00
#
_symmetry.space_group_name_H-M   'P 1'
#
loop_
_entity.id
_entity.type
_entity.pdbx_description
1 polymer ?
#
loop_
_entity_poly.entity_id
_entity_poly.type
_entity_poly.pdbx_seq_one_letter_code
_entity_poly.pdbx_strand_id
1 'polypeptide(L)'
;MGTAIHNSVEDLCNLDISDRDDDETGWLHSCSRETLEKRWEEEKILFSETPRHPRWKDESFSTALDGLIGAISILFDKAMLPVEGLSSVSVKTWKQVQDIVVATEERLESQCGRLMGRLDLLIKDLEDEVNDSLIVADLKTGKPPEEELSENVSRQLLFYRDLMKQNVAEEQALRAEGWYSYNKSVYR
;
A
#
# COMPACT_ATOMS: atom_id res chain seq x y z
N MET A 1 -11.17 -7.89 -5.50
CA MET A 1 -10.90 -7.56 -4.08
C MET A 1 -9.50 -6.96 -3.90
N GLY A 2 -8.43 -7.66 -4.26
CA GLY A 2 -7.06 -7.14 -4.12
C GLY A 2 -6.89 -5.79 -4.79
N THR A 3 -7.23 -5.66 -6.07
CA THR A 3 -7.13 -4.42 -6.85
C THR A 3 -7.87 -3.26 -6.20
N ALA A 4 -9.08 -3.48 -5.67
CA ALA A 4 -9.83 -2.43 -4.97
C ALA A 4 -9.08 -1.92 -3.73
N ILE A 5 -8.42 -2.81 -2.98
CA ILE A 5 -7.61 -2.43 -1.80
C ILE A 5 -6.39 -1.62 -2.25
N HIS A 6 -5.63 -2.07 -3.25
CA HIS A 6 -4.45 -1.36 -3.78
C HIS A 6 -4.83 0.04 -4.24
N ASN A 7 -5.84 0.16 -5.11
CA ASN A 7 -6.31 1.45 -5.61
C ASN A 7 -6.81 2.36 -4.47
N SER A 8 -7.41 1.78 -3.42
CA SER A 8 -7.87 2.56 -2.25
C SER A 8 -6.69 3.08 -1.40
N VAL A 9 -5.63 2.28 -1.25
CA VAL A 9 -4.40 2.75 -0.57
C VAL A 9 -3.76 3.88 -1.36
N GLU A 10 -3.67 3.74 -2.70
CA GLU A 10 -3.17 4.79 -3.58
C GLU A 10 -3.98 6.09 -3.42
N ASP A 11 -5.32 6.01 -3.52
CA ASP A 11 -6.20 7.17 -3.38
C ASP A 11 -6.02 7.87 -2.04
N LEU A 12 -5.94 7.11 -0.93
CA LEU A 12 -5.78 7.66 0.41
C LEU A 12 -4.41 8.29 0.63
N CYS A 13 -3.34 7.68 0.11
CA CYS A 13 -1.98 8.25 0.18
C CYS A 13 -1.88 9.56 -0.60
N ASN A 14 -2.60 9.70 -1.71
CA ASN A 14 -2.58 10.88 -2.58
C ASN A 14 -3.75 11.85 -2.31
N LEU A 15 -4.56 11.60 -1.27
CA LEU A 15 -5.71 12.43 -0.97
C LEU A 15 -5.27 13.85 -0.58
N ASP A 16 -5.82 14.84 -1.26
CA ASP A 16 -5.65 16.23 -0.85
C ASP A 16 -6.51 16.53 0.40
N ILE A 17 -5.83 16.83 1.48
CA ILE A 17 -6.41 17.14 2.79
C ILE A 17 -6.00 18.54 3.28
N SER A 18 -5.54 19.40 2.38
CA SER A 18 -5.05 20.75 2.70
C SER A 18 -6.13 21.65 3.31
N ASP A 19 -7.38 21.45 2.91
CA ASP A 19 -8.53 22.25 3.38
C ASP A 19 -9.13 21.77 4.72
N ARG A 20 -8.60 20.67 5.29
CA ARG A 20 -9.11 20.11 6.55
C ARG A 20 -8.38 20.73 7.74
N ASP A 21 -9.09 20.78 8.89
CA ASP A 21 -8.50 21.16 10.16
C ASP A 21 -7.52 20.07 10.64
N ASP A 22 -6.33 20.46 11.07
CA ASP A 22 -5.28 19.54 11.50
C ASP A 22 -5.69 18.63 12.66
N ASP A 23 -6.57 19.11 13.54
CA ASP A 23 -7.07 18.37 14.70
C ASP A 23 -8.36 17.59 14.43
N GLU A 24 -8.93 17.67 13.21
CA GLU A 24 -10.11 16.90 12.81
C GLU A 24 -9.83 15.40 12.90
N THR A 25 -10.69 14.66 13.62
CA THR A 25 -10.60 13.20 13.79
C THR A 25 -11.85 12.50 13.25
N GLY A 26 -11.82 11.17 13.15
CA GLY A 26 -12.95 10.36 12.66
C GLY A 26 -13.11 10.32 11.14
N TRP A 27 -12.54 11.28 10.44
CA TRP A 27 -12.66 11.44 8.99
C TRP A 27 -12.01 10.29 8.21
N LEU A 28 -10.84 9.79 8.67
CA LEU A 28 -10.08 8.78 7.95
C LEU A 28 -10.85 7.46 7.85
N HIS A 29 -11.56 7.08 8.91
CA HIS A 29 -12.39 5.88 8.90
C HIS A 29 -13.52 5.97 7.85
N SER A 30 -14.25 7.08 7.81
CA SER A 30 -15.33 7.32 6.84
C SER A 30 -14.77 7.39 5.42
N CYS A 31 -13.69 8.16 5.23
CA CYS A 31 -13.03 8.33 3.94
C CYS A 31 -12.47 6.99 3.40
N SER A 32 -11.85 6.16 4.25
CA SER A 32 -11.35 4.83 3.84
C SER A 32 -12.48 3.94 3.35
N ARG A 33 -13.61 3.95 4.05
CA ARG A 33 -14.78 3.17 3.64
C ARG A 33 -15.36 3.67 2.31
N GLU A 34 -15.58 4.96 2.16
CA GLU A 34 -16.13 5.58 0.95
C GLU A 34 -15.21 5.34 -0.26
N THR A 35 -13.90 5.48 -0.06
CA THR A 35 -12.90 5.21 -1.11
C THR A 35 -12.96 3.74 -1.54
N LEU A 36 -13.02 2.82 -0.59
CA LEU A 36 -13.15 1.40 -0.92
C LEU A 36 -14.49 1.08 -1.59
N GLU A 37 -15.61 1.65 -1.15
CA GLU A 37 -16.92 1.47 -1.78
C GLU A 37 -16.90 1.88 -3.26
N LYS A 38 -16.30 3.04 -3.55
CA LYS A 38 -16.10 3.52 -4.93
C LYS A 38 -15.27 2.52 -5.76
N ARG A 39 -14.09 2.14 -5.27
CA ARG A 39 -13.19 1.21 -5.98
C ARG A 39 -13.80 -0.20 -6.11
N TRP A 40 -14.59 -0.62 -5.13
CA TRP A 40 -15.31 -1.89 -5.15
C TRP A 40 -16.34 -1.94 -6.28
N GLU A 41 -17.13 -0.89 -6.46
CA GLU A 41 -18.12 -0.83 -7.54
C GLU A 41 -17.46 -0.70 -8.93
N GLU A 42 -16.36 0.04 -9.05
CA GLU A 42 -15.56 0.09 -10.28
C GLU A 42 -15.07 -1.31 -10.68
N GLU A 43 -14.47 -2.04 -9.75
CA GLU A 43 -13.98 -3.40 -9.97
C GLU A 43 -15.13 -4.39 -10.28
N LYS A 44 -16.28 -4.23 -9.64
CA LYS A 44 -17.48 -5.04 -9.89
C LYS A 44 -17.99 -4.88 -11.33
N ILE A 45 -17.98 -3.65 -11.84
CA ILE A 45 -18.34 -3.37 -13.23
C ILE A 45 -17.37 -4.06 -14.18
N LEU A 46 -16.05 -3.83 -14.01
CA LEU A 46 -15.01 -4.45 -14.83
C LEU A 46 -15.09 -5.99 -14.79
N PHE A 47 -15.34 -6.53 -13.61
CA PHE A 47 -15.49 -7.98 -13.43
C PHE A 47 -16.71 -8.54 -14.18
N SER A 48 -17.83 -7.81 -14.18
CA SER A 48 -19.05 -8.23 -14.87
C SER A 48 -18.90 -8.28 -16.39
N GLU A 49 -17.98 -7.48 -16.94
CA GLU A 49 -17.65 -7.43 -18.36
C GLU A 49 -16.69 -8.56 -18.80
N THR A 50 -16.14 -9.33 -17.85
CA THR A 50 -15.14 -10.37 -18.13
C THR A 50 -15.82 -11.76 -18.24
N PRO A 51 -15.88 -12.37 -19.44
CA PRO A 51 -16.79 -13.52 -19.72
C PRO A 51 -16.46 -14.84 -19.00
N ARG A 52 -15.31 -14.94 -18.31
CA ARG A 52 -14.78 -16.20 -17.75
C ARG A 52 -14.67 -16.23 -16.24
N HIS A 53 -15.19 -15.23 -15.55
CA HIS A 53 -15.05 -15.17 -14.08
C HIS A 53 -16.25 -15.74 -13.34
N PRO A 54 -16.03 -16.32 -12.15
CA PRO A 54 -17.10 -16.71 -11.24
C PRO A 54 -17.90 -15.45 -10.84
N ARG A 55 -19.06 -15.65 -10.21
CA ARG A 55 -19.90 -14.52 -9.76
C ARG A 55 -19.16 -13.66 -8.76
N TRP A 56 -19.36 -12.34 -8.88
CA TRP A 56 -18.90 -11.37 -7.88
C TRP A 56 -19.51 -11.69 -6.51
N LYS A 57 -18.72 -11.50 -5.44
CA LYS A 57 -19.13 -11.81 -4.08
C LYS A 57 -19.17 -10.53 -3.25
N ASP A 58 -20.34 -9.92 -3.15
CA ASP A 58 -20.55 -8.71 -2.35
C ASP A 58 -20.26 -8.94 -0.85
N GLU A 59 -20.47 -10.16 -0.34
CA GLU A 59 -20.13 -10.54 1.03
C GLU A 59 -18.62 -10.41 1.38
N SER A 60 -17.78 -10.32 0.37
CA SER A 60 -16.33 -10.10 0.57
C SER A 60 -15.94 -8.64 0.84
N PHE A 61 -16.90 -7.70 0.80
CA PHE A 61 -16.60 -6.28 1.03
C PHE A 61 -16.07 -6.02 2.45
N SER A 62 -16.66 -6.65 3.48
CA SER A 62 -16.16 -6.50 4.86
C SER A 62 -14.71 -6.98 5.01
N THR A 63 -14.38 -8.11 4.38
CA THR A 63 -13.00 -8.62 4.36
C THR A 63 -12.05 -7.66 3.62
N ALA A 64 -12.53 -7.03 2.54
CA ALA A 64 -11.74 -6.03 1.83
C ALA A 64 -11.50 -4.78 2.68
N LEU A 65 -12.51 -4.34 3.46
CA LEU A 65 -12.37 -3.22 4.38
C LEU A 65 -11.37 -3.53 5.50
N ASP A 66 -11.43 -4.73 6.08
CA ASP A 66 -10.44 -5.18 7.08
C ASP A 66 -9.02 -5.20 6.46
N GLY A 67 -8.89 -5.64 5.21
CA GLY A 67 -7.63 -5.61 4.46
C GLY A 67 -7.12 -4.18 4.23
N LEU A 68 -7.98 -3.24 3.86
CA LEU A 68 -7.60 -1.84 3.72
C LEU A 68 -7.14 -1.24 5.05
N ILE A 69 -7.90 -1.46 6.12
CA ILE A 69 -7.53 -1.02 7.48
C ILE A 69 -6.18 -1.62 7.89
N GLY A 70 -5.94 -2.88 7.55
CA GLY A 70 -4.65 -3.54 7.80
C GLY A 70 -3.49 -2.89 7.06
N ALA A 71 -3.65 -2.54 5.78
CA ALA A 71 -2.64 -1.83 5.00
C ALA A 71 -2.34 -0.44 5.57
N ILE A 72 -3.38 0.32 5.94
CA ILE A 72 -3.25 1.62 6.60
C ILE A 72 -2.53 1.48 7.96
N SER A 73 -2.81 0.40 8.72
CA SER A 73 -2.11 0.16 9.98
C SER A 73 -0.61 -0.06 9.78
N ILE A 74 -0.20 -0.80 8.74
CA ILE A 74 1.22 -0.96 8.40
C ILE A 74 1.86 0.40 8.06
N LEU A 75 1.15 1.27 7.33
CA LEU A 75 1.66 2.63 7.03
C LEU A 75 1.90 3.44 8.31
N PHE A 76 1.01 3.37 9.31
CA PHE A 76 1.24 4.01 10.60
C PHE A 76 2.45 3.45 11.33
N ASP A 77 2.61 2.12 11.34
CA ASP A 77 3.77 1.48 11.95
C ASP A 77 5.07 1.95 11.26
N LYS A 78 5.08 2.06 9.93
CA LYS A 78 6.22 2.57 9.15
C LYS A 78 6.49 4.06 9.38
N ALA A 79 5.45 4.85 9.60
CA ALA A 79 5.58 6.24 10.00
C ALA A 79 5.97 6.42 11.48
N MET A 80 6.15 5.34 12.23
CA MET A 80 6.46 5.33 13.68
C MET A 80 5.39 6.05 14.51
N LEU A 81 4.13 5.99 14.07
CA LEU A 81 3.01 6.68 14.70
C LEU A 81 2.11 5.66 15.44
N PRO A 82 2.08 5.68 16.78
CA PRO A 82 1.19 4.81 17.54
C PRO A 82 -0.27 5.27 17.36
N VAL A 83 -1.10 4.41 16.79
CA VAL A 83 -2.51 4.69 16.53
C VAL A 83 -3.38 3.55 17.07
N GLU A 84 -4.35 3.87 17.94
CA GLU A 84 -5.28 2.89 18.50
C GLU A 84 -6.37 2.45 17.52
N GLY A 85 -6.67 3.30 16.52
CA GLY A 85 -7.66 3.02 15.47
C GLY A 85 -7.89 4.21 14.56
N LEU A 86 -8.46 3.98 13.37
CA LEU A 86 -8.65 5.03 12.36
C LEU A 86 -9.53 6.20 12.83
N SER A 87 -10.43 5.95 13.78
CA SER A 87 -11.32 6.99 14.31
C SER A 87 -10.60 8.04 15.16
N SER A 88 -9.43 7.69 15.71
CA SER A 88 -8.62 8.61 16.53
C SER A 88 -7.58 9.38 15.72
N VAL A 89 -7.43 9.06 14.44
CA VAL A 89 -6.43 9.68 13.58
C VAL A 89 -6.83 11.10 13.23
N SER A 90 -5.98 12.07 13.59
CA SER A 90 -6.14 13.46 13.15
C SER A 90 -5.61 13.66 11.73
N VAL A 91 -6.06 14.74 11.09
CA VAL A 91 -5.54 15.15 9.78
C VAL A 91 -4.02 15.36 9.83
N LYS A 92 -3.53 16.00 10.88
CA LYS A 92 -2.08 16.18 11.11
C LYS A 92 -1.32 14.86 11.16
N THR A 93 -1.88 13.83 11.82
CA THR A 93 -1.26 12.51 11.90
C THR A 93 -1.21 11.83 10.53
N TRP A 94 -2.27 11.98 9.71
CA TRP A 94 -2.27 11.42 8.37
C TRP A 94 -1.31 12.14 7.41
N LYS A 95 -1.15 13.45 7.53
CA LYS A 95 -0.11 14.21 6.80
C LYS A 95 1.28 13.62 7.04
N GLN A 96 1.60 13.24 8.28
CA GLN A 96 2.88 12.60 8.58
C GLN A 96 3.04 11.22 7.89
N VAL A 97 1.94 10.46 7.71
CA VAL A 97 1.98 9.25 6.89
C VAL A 97 2.21 9.59 5.42
N GLN A 98 1.53 10.60 4.89
CA GLN A 98 1.75 11.05 3.51
C GLN A 98 3.19 11.54 3.27
N ASP A 99 3.81 12.16 4.26
CA ASP A 99 5.19 12.67 4.18
C ASP A 99 6.25 11.57 4.01
N ILE A 100 5.97 10.34 4.46
CA ILE A 100 6.87 9.19 4.22
C ILE A 100 6.61 8.51 2.87
N VAL A 101 5.44 8.68 2.27
CA VAL A 101 5.10 8.08 0.97
C VAL A 101 5.78 8.87 -0.14
N VAL A 102 6.68 8.23 -0.87
CA VAL A 102 7.42 8.82 -1.98
C VAL A 102 6.67 8.62 -3.29
N ALA A 103 6.12 7.42 -3.50
CA ALA A 103 5.32 7.10 -4.69
C ALA A 103 4.35 5.94 -4.40
N THR A 104 3.24 5.92 -5.15
CA THR A 104 2.27 4.82 -5.16
C THR A 104 2.04 4.38 -6.60
N GLU A 105 1.86 3.07 -6.82
CA GLU A 105 1.56 2.49 -8.13
C GLU A 105 2.51 2.96 -9.26
N GLU A 106 3.77 3.23 -8.89
CA GLU A 106 4.77 3.81 -9.80
C GLU A 106 5.25 2.78 -10.83
N ARG A 107 5.30 3.21 -12.08
CA ARG A 107 5.84 2.41 -13.17
C ARG A 107 7.36 2.53 -13.21
N LEU A 108 8.03 1.43 -13.03
CA LEU A 108 9.47 1.31 -13.15
C LEU A 108 9.86 0.68 -14.49
N GLU A 109 10.93 1.19 -15.08
CA GLU A 109 11.52 0.66 -16.30
C GLU A 109 13.04 0.53 -16.13
N SER A 110 13.59 -0.59 -16.61
CA SER A 110 15.06 -0.78 -16.63
C SER A 110 15.71 0.16 -17.64
N GLN A 111 16.96 0.52 -17.40
CA GLN A 111 17.75 1.37 -18.31
C GLN A 111 17.80 0.85 -19.76
N CYS A 112 17.70 -0.45 -19.97
CA CYS A 112 17.65 -1.04 -21.30
C CYS A 112 16.25 -1.11 -21.94
N GLY A 113 15.19 -0.67 -21.23
CA GLY A 113 13.80 -0.68 -21.69
C GLY A 113 13.16 -2.08 -21.82
N ARG A 114 13.86 -3.15 -21.39
CA ARG A 114 13.38 -4.54 -21.58
C ARG A 114 12.60 -5.08 -20.39
N LEU A 115 12.79 -4.49 -19.22
CA LEU A 115 12.11 -4.90 -18.00
C LEU A 115 11.26 -3.75 -17.52
N MET A 116 10.04 -4.06 -17.16
CA MET A 116 9.08 -3.11 -16.59
C MET A 116 8.39 -3.76 -15.41
N GLY A 117 8.09 -2.95 -14.41
CA GLY A 117 7.30 -3.34 -13.25
C GLY A 117 6.44 -2.17 -12.78
N ARG A 118 5.50 -2.46 -11.90
CA ARG A 118 4.70 -1.45 -11.20
C ARG A 118 4.80 -1.80 -9.72
N LEU A 119 5.42 -0.91 -8.95
CA LEU A 119 5.49 -1.09 -7.51
C LEU A 119 4.20 -0.55 -6.87
N ASP A 120 3.79 -1.16 -5.77
CA ASP A 120 2.60 -0.70 -5.04
C ASP A 120 2.91 0.57 -4.24
N LEU A 121 4.00 0.56 -3.47
CA LEU A 121 4.40 1.66 -2.60
C LEU A 121 5.93 1.81 -2.56
N LEU A 122 6.38 3.06 -2.59
CA LEU A 122 7.73 3.47 -2.24
C LEU A 122 7.65 4.42 -1.07
N ILE A 123 8.30 4.10 0.04
CA ILE A 123 8.26 4.92 1.24
C ILE A 123 9.67 5.19 1.80
N LYS A 124 9.81 6.25 2.58
CA LYS A 124 11.01 6.50 3.37
C LYS A 124 11.13 5.47 4.48
N ASP A 125 12.34 4.99 4.72
CA ASP A 125 12.65 4.07 5.81
C ASP A 125 13.07 4.85 7.06
N LEU A 126 12.14 5.12 7.97
CA LEU A 126 12.43 5.84 9.21
C LEU A 126 13.16 4.99 10.25
N GLU A 127 13.29 3.66 10.04
CA GLU A 127 14.10 2.80 10.91
C GLU A 127 15.61 3.00 10.67
N ASP A 128 16.00 3.52 9.51
CA ASP A 128 17.39 3.79 9.14
C ASP A 128 17.67 5.30 9.25
N GLU A 129 17.98 5.75 10.46
CA GLU A 129 18.26 7.16 10.75
C GLU A 129 19.56 7.69 10.09
N VAL A 130 20.44 6.81 9.62
CA VAL A 130 21.79 7.16 9.15
C VAL A 130 21.82 7.38 7.65
N ASN A 131 21.02 6.63 6.91
CA ASN A 131 20.96 6.67 5.46
C ASN A 131 19.57 7.14 5.04
N ASP A 132 19.49 7.91 3.97
CA ASP A 132 18.19 8.28 3.36
C ASP A 132 17.61 7.06 2.62
N SER A 133 17.28 6.01 3.39
CA SER A 133 16.87 4.70 2.89
C SER A 133 15.42 4.68 2.43
N LEU A 134 15.12 3.86 1.43
CA LEU A 134 13.77 3.65 0.93
C LEU A 134 13.33 2.20 1.07
N ILE A 135 12.03 2.01 1.27
CA ILE A 135 11.37 0.71 1.26
C ILE A 135 10.52 0.61 0.00
N VAL A 136 10.81 -0.42 -0.80
CA VAL A 136 9.93 -0.88 -1.89
C VAL A 136 8.97 -1.89 -1.28
N ALA A 137 7.72 -1.52 -1.12
CA ALA A 137 6.70 -2.36 -0.52
C ALA A 137 5.75 -2.92 -1.58
N ASP A 138 5.48 -4.22 -1.47
CA ASP A 138 4.52 -4.94 -2.30
C ASP A 138 3.37 -5.41 -1.39
N LEU A 139 2.18 -4.88 -1.64
CA LEU A 139 0.99 -5.10 -0.81
C LEU A 139 0.31 -6.42 -1.18
N LYS A 140 0.18 -7.31 -0.23
CA LYS A 140 -0.47 -8.61 -0.36
C LYS A 140 -1.78 -8.65 0.42
N THR A 141 -2.85 -8.92 -0.29
CA THR A 141 -4.21 -9.04 0.26
C THR A 141 -4.64 -10.49 0.49
N GLY A 142 -3.72 -11.43 0.26
CA GLY A 142 -3.92 -12.85 0.49
C GLY A 142 -3.55 -13.28 1.91
N LYS A 143 -3.64 -14.60 2.17
CA LYS A 143 -3.14 -15.19 3.41
C LYS A 143 -1.63 -14.98 3.53
N PRO A 144 -1.14 -14.53 4.70
CA PRO A 144 0.29 -14.48 4.95
C PRO A 144 0.89 -15.90 4.94
N PRO A 145 2.17 -16.02 4.60
CA PRO A 145 2.87 -17.30 4.76
C PRO A 145 2.99 -17.68 6.25
N GLU A 146 3.09 -18.99 6.52
CA GLU A 146 3.20 -19.48 7.90
C GLU A 146 4.63 -19.28 8.46
N GLU A 147 5.66 -19.39 7.63
CA GLU A 147 7.05 -19.26 8.04
C GLU A 147 7.81 -18.27 7.16
N GLU A 148 7.96 -18.55 5.87
CA GLU A 148 8.76 -17.77 4.93
C GLU A 148 7.94 -17.36 3.71
N LEU A 149 8.36 -16.26 3.06
CA LEU A 149 7.79 -15.83 1.79
C LEU A 149 7.88 -16.94 0.75
N SER A 150 6.83 -17.10 -0.06
CA SER A 150 6.91 -17.99 -1.21
C SER A 150 8.00 -17.51 -2.17
N GLU A 151 8.65 -18.46 -2.87
CA GLU A 151 9.70 -18.15 -3.84
C GLU A 151 9.27 -17.13 -4.88
N ASN A 152 8.02 -17.16 -5.30
CA ASN A 152 7.47 -16.19 -6.26
C ASN A 152 7.42 -14.77 -5.70
N VAL A 153 6.98 -14.61 -4.45
CA VAL A 153 6.93 -13.30 -3.80
C VAL A 153 8.35 -12.77 -3.55
N SER A 154 9.25 -13.63 -3.06
CA SER A 154 10.66 -13.26 -2.86
C SER A 154 11.32 -12.80 -4.16
N ARG A 155 11.10 -13.51 -5.27
CA ARG A 155 11.59 -13.11 -6.59
C ARG A 155 11.00 -11.78 -7.06
N GLN A 156 9.71 -11.54 -6.81
CA GLN A 156 9.04 -10.29 -7.16
C GLN A 156 9.63 -9.11 -6.39
N LEU A 157 9.85 -9.26 -5.09
CA LEU A 157 10.46 -8.24 -4.25
C LEU A 157 11.90 -7.91 -4.69
N LEU A 158 12.71 -8.94 -4.95
CA LEU A 158 14.05 -8.76 -5.47
C LEU A 158 14.05 -8.06 -6.83
N PHE A 159 13.14 -8.43 -7.73
CA PHE A 159 12.97 -7.79 -9.02
C PHE A 159 12.65 -6.30 -8.90
N TYR A 160 11.68 -5.93 -8.06
CA TYR A 160 11.33 -4.52 -7.85
C TYR A 160 12.46 -3.73 -7.21
N ARG A 161 13.13 -4.30 -6.21
CA ARG A 161 14.31 -3.69 -5.60
C ARG A 161 15.42 -3.42 -6.61
N ASP A 162 15.74 -4.42 -7.44
CA ASP A 162 16.82 -4.32 -8.41
C ASP A 162 16.45 -3.39 -9.58
N LEU A 163 15.16 -3.31 -9.93
CA LEU A 163 14.64 -2.36 -10.90
C LEU A 163 14.68 -0.94 -10.33
N MET A 164 14.31 -0.76 -9.07
CA MET A 164 14.36 0.53 -8.38
C MET A 164 15.79 1.06 -8.24
N LYS A 165 16.78 0.19 -7.96
CA LYS A 165 18.20 0.55 -7.93
C LYS A 165 18.71 1.22 -9.20
N GLN A 166 18.10 0.95 -10.35
CA GLN A 166 18.45 1.57 -11.61
C GLN A 166 17.82 2.97 -11.78
N ASN A 167 16.90 3.35 -10.91
CA ASN A 167 16.13 4.59 -10.99
C ASN A 167 16.41 5.57 -9.84
N VAL A 168 17.25 5.20 -8.88
CA VAL A 168 17.66 6.04 -7.74
C VAL A 168 19.17 6.28 -7.76
N ALA A 169 19.66 7.17 -6.89
CA ALA A 169 21.09 7.41 -6.73
C ALA A 169 21.82 6.13 -6.28
N GLU A 170 23.07 5.95 -6.69
CA GLU A 170 23.86 4.74 -6.44
C GLU A 170 24.02 4.48 -4.93
N GLU A 171 24.13 5.54 -4.13
CA GLU A 171 24.28 5.48 -2.67
C GLU A 171 22.96 5.24 -1.94
N GLN A 172 21.81 5.33 -2.65
CA GLN A 172 20.48 5.17 -2.04
C GLN A 172 20.29 3.73 -1.55
N ALA A 173 20.19 3.55 -0.25
CA ALA A 173 19.88 2.25 0.33
C ALA A 173 18.41 1.87 0.03
N LEU A 174 18.21 0.61 -0.37
CA LEU A 174 16.90 0.08 -0.73
C LEU A 174 16.63 -1.23 -0.01
N ARG A 175 15.47 -1.30 0.63
CA ARG A 175 14.91 -2.51 1.23
C ARG A 175 13.61 -2.90 0.51
N ALA A 176 13.38 -4.18 0.31
CA ALA A 176 12.11 -4.67 -0.24
C ALA A 176 11.33 -5.42 0.82
N GLU A 177 10.02 -5.17 0.89
CA GLU A 177 9.13 -5.75 1.88
C GLU A 177 7.82 -6.24 1.27
N GLY A 178 7.37 -7.43 1.69
CA GLY A 178 6.03 -7.93 1.41
C GLY A 178 5.08 -7.58 2.57
N TRP A 179 4.06 -6.78 2.31
CA TRP A 179 3.10 -6.32 3.31
C TRP A 179 1.80 -7.10 3.21
N TYR A 180 1.51 -7.92 4.21
CA TYR A 180 0.28 -8.70 4.26
C TYR A 180 -0.79 -7.98 5.09
N SER A 181 -1.70 -7.32 4.41
CA SER A 181 -2.71 -6.46 5.02
C SER A 181 -3.70 -7.22 5.91
N TYR A 182 -3.97 -8.50 5.62
CA TYR A 182 -4.92 -9.31 6.37
C TYR A 182 -4.56 -9.48 7.86
N ASN A 183 -3.29 -9.65 8.17
CA ASN A 183 -2.79 -9.84 9.54
C ASN A 183 -1.79 -8.76 9.96
N LYS A 184 -1.63 -7.70 9.17
CA LYS A 184 -0.71 -6.58 9.42
C LYS A 184 0.75 -7.01 9.57
N SER A 185 1.17 -8.07 8.88
CA SER A 185 2.54 -8.56 8.93
C SER A 185 3.39 -8.05 7.79
N VAL A 186 4.67 -7.84 8.08
CA VAL A 186 5.69 -7.39 7.14
C VAL A 186 6.79 -8.43 7.07
N TYR A 187 7.15 -8.85 5.86
CA TYR A 187 8.22 -9.80 5.57
C TYR A 187 9.31 -9.11 4.75
N ARG A 188 10.57 -9.45 5.06
CA ARG A 188 11.78 -8.89 4.42
C ARG A 188 12.53 -9.94 3.60
#